data_dd39d14888f7423dad047ed05d85a50d
#
_entry.id   dd39d14888f7423dad047ed05d85a50d
#
_cell.length_a   1.000
_cell.length_b   1.000
_cell.length_c   1.000
_cell.angle_alpha   90.00
_cell.angle_beta   90.00
_cell.angle_gamma   90.00
#
_symmetry.space_group_name_H-M   'P 1'
#
loop_
_entity.id
_entity.type
_entity.pdbx_description
1 polymer ?
#
loop_
_entity_poly.entity_id
_entity_poly.type
_entity_poly.pdbx_seq_one_letter_code
_entity_poly.pdbx_strand_id
1 'polypeptide(L)'
;MLQSQVLIRETDFTRLAHTWEELAARMKENGDTTTPGKMLQLADKTKRAELNIAFCGHFSAGKSTMINTLLGVNLLPSNPIPTSANVVKIRGGEKAARVYTLNSGVITFDPDTEMEKLKQFAVDGDTVESVEVSYPGTFLDEHSSLLDTPGIDSTDAAHKIATESALHLADVVIYMMDYNHVQAEENFNFTKTLKDRGKPVYLVVNMIDKHIDFELDFDSYKESVEEAFATWNIHPDGIFYTSLAEPDHPENQYEELRSKLSSLIASREELVGRSVKSAAEHLIEEHIQVWKAANESVRQEWESKLDDISVEGLDQRDAAAVQGALEQAEAEASALDKRTEEARSKMEKELTVLLDNARLTYFSTNEAARSYLESRKPGFKMGFLFAGKKTEEERARREEALLADLREKVAGNLDFHFKELMNKLPQAYEIRDEEYNAAVHATTIALTPELLAAHIKDGAQSREYELNYCSDLSNGIKLEYRRVGLAFIEQVVSRLAQQVKTQSEGLQARLNQLRELAQVHSKLAELTAAEQGQREQLQAIWQKGEQVS
;
A
#
# COMPACT_ATOMS: atom_id res chain seq x y z
N MET A 1 -45.94 -1.28 -1.57
CA MET A 1 -44.99 -0.79 -2.57
C MET A 1 -44.71 -1.96 -3.49
N LEU A 2 -45.28 -1.95 -4.68
CA LEU A 2 -45.01 -2.93 -5.72
C LEU A 2 -43.56 -2.70 -6.21
N GLN A 3 -42.65 -3.61 -5.87
CA GLN A 3 -41.39 -3.70 -6.56
C GLN A 3 -41.68 -4.00 -8.01
N SER A 4 -41.32 -3.08 -8.90
CA SER A 4 -41.40 -3.29 -10.34
C SER A 4 -40.47 -4.44 -10.68
N GLN A 5 -41.02 -5.63 -10.93
CA GLN A 5 -40.28 -6.74 -11.50
C GLN A 5 -39.89 -6.33 -12.92
N VAL A 6 -38.64 -5.97 -13.11
CA VAL A 6 -38.09 -5.74 -14.45
C VAL A 6 -37.86 -7.11 -15.06
N LEU A 7 -38.77 -7.53 -15.94
CA LEU A 7 -38.59 -8.71 -16.79
C LEU A 7 -37.36 -8.48 -17.66
N ILE A 8 -36.31 -9.25 -17.43
CA ILE A 8 -35.06 -9.20 -18.23
C ILE A 8 -35.41 -9.79 -19.60
N ARG A 9 -35.27 -9.00 -20.66
CA ARG A 9 -35.54 -9.43 -22.04
C ARG A 9 -34.36 -10.22 -22.59
N GLU A 10 -34.58 -11.02 -23.63
CA GLU A 10 -33.55 -11.84 -24.31
C GLU A 10 -32.35 -11.00 -24.78
N THR A 11 -32.56 -9.75 -25.17
CA THR A 11 -31.51 -8.75 -25.51
C THR A 11 -30.66 -8.40 -24.30
N ASP A 12 -31.17 -8.49 -23.09
CA ASP A 12 -30.45 -8.15 -21.87
C ASP A 12 -29.49 -9.29 -21.47
N PHE A 13 -29.90 -10.55 -21.64
CA PHE A 13 -28.98 -11.70 -21.43
C PHE A 13 -27.82 -11.71 -22.40
N THR A 14 -28.05 -11.37 -23.68
CA THR A 14 -26.96 -11.27 -24.67
C THR A 14 -25.95 -10.19 -24.24
N ARG A 15 -26.41 -9.06 -23.75
CA ARG A 15 -25.58 -7.95 -23.28
C ARG A 15 -24.79 -8.32 -22.02
N LEU A 16 -25.43 -8.93 -21.04
CA LEU A 16 -24.77 -9.44 -19.85
C LEU A 16 -23.67 -10.44 -20.21
N ALA A 17 -23.95 -11.34 -21.15
CA ALA A 17 -22.95 -12.30 -21.64
C ALA A 17 -21.71 -11.61 -22.22
N HIS A 18 -21.88 -10.54 -23.01
CA HIS A 18 -20.77 -9.74 -23.50
C HIS A 18 -19.98 -9.07 -22.38
N THR A 19 -20.68 -8.59 -21.33
CA THR A 19 -20.01 -8.04 -20.14
C THR A 19 -19.14 -9.08 -19.45
N TRP A 20 -19.62 -10.33 -19.34
CA TRP A 20 -18.84 -11.44 -18.76
C TRP A 20 -17.65 -11.81 -19.65
N GLU A 21 -17.79 -11.77 -20.96
CA GLU A 21 -16.67 -11.98 -21.90
C GLU A 21 -15.59 -10.88 -21.74
N GLU A 22 -15.99 -9.61 -21.59
CA GLU A 22 -15.08 -8.49 -21.36
C GLU A 22 -14.35 -8.62 -20.00
N LEU A 23 -15.07 -9.00 -18.95
CA LEU A 23 -14.48 -9.29 -17.63
C LEU A 23 -13.48 -10.45 -17.71
N ALA A 24 -13.82 -11.55 -18.37
CA ALA A 24 -12.93 -12.69 -18.57
C ALA A 24 -11.64 -12.30 -19.30
N ALA A 25 -11.74 -11.49 -20.36
CA ALA A 25 -10.60 -10.98 -21.09
C ALA A 25 -9.69 -10.14 -20.16
N ARG A 26 -10.28 -9.24 -19.37
CA ARG A 26 -9.55 -8.39 -18.43
C ARG A 26 -8.85 -9.19 -17.32
N MET A 27 -9.53 -10.17 -16.72
CA MET A 27 -8.95 -11.07 -15.73
C MET A 27 -7.75 -11.83 -16.28
N LYS A 28 -7.85 -12.29 -17.54
CA LYS A 28 -6.74 -12.97 -18.23
C LYS A 28 -5.55 -12.04 -18.50
N GLU A 29 -5.78 -10.80 -18.90
CA GLU A 29 -4.73 -9.79 -19.06
C GLU A 29 -3.99 -9.53 -17.75
N ASN A 30 -4.69 -9.63 -16.63
CA ASN A 30 -4.13 -9.46 -15.27
C ASN A 30 -3.39 -10.72 -14.76
N GLY A 31 -3.22 -11.76 -15.62
CA GLY A 31 -2.44 -12.96 -15.32
C GLY A 31 -3.19 -14.08 -14.63
N ASP A 32 -4.51 -13.96 -14.43
CA ASP A 32 -5.32 -15.06 -13.90
C ASP A 32 -5.53 -16.14 -14.97
N THR A 33 -5.27 -17.40 -14.63
CA THR A 33 -5.39 -18.54 -15.53
C THR A 33 -6.60 -19.42 -15.25
N THR A 34 -7.31 -19.20 -14.15
CA THR A 34 -8.40 -20.06 -13.64
C THR A 34 -9.77 -19.39 -13.77
N THR A 35 -9.94 -18.21 -13.19
CA THR A 35 -11.23 -17.51 -13.13
C THR A 35 -11.76 -17.09 -14.51
N PRO A 36 -10.93 -16.68 -15.51
CA PRO A 36 -11.43 -16.35 -16.84
C PRO A 36 -12.22 -17.48 -17.51
N GLY A 37 -11.80 -18.73 -17.32
CA GLY A 37 -12.50 -19.89 -17.86
C GLY A 37 -13.90 -20.03 -17.27
N LYS A 38 -14.05 -19.89 -15.95
CA LYS A 38 -15.35 -19.90 -15.25
C LYS A 38 -16.25 -18.75 -15.71
N MET A 39 -15.69 -17.56 -15.90
CA MET A 39 -16.43 -16.38 -16.37
C MET A 39 -16.93 -16.57 -17.81
N LEU A 40 -16.16 -17.21 -18.69
CA LEU A 40 -16.61 -17.55 -20.05
C LEU A 40 -17.72 -18.61 -20.04
N GLN A 41 -17.65 -19.61 -19.16
CA GLN A 41 -18.74 -20.59 -18.98
C GLN A 41 -20.02 -19.89 -18.50
N LEU A 42 -19.89 -18.91 -17.58
CA LEU A 42 -21.02 -18.09 -17.14
C LEU A 42 -21.59 -17.24 -18.28
N ALA A 43 -20.74 -16.68 -19.15
CA ALA A 43 -21.16 -15.91 -20.32
C ALA A 43 -21.96 -16.77 -21.30
N ASP A 44 -21.50 -17.99 -21.61
CA ASP A 44 -22.18 -18.91 -22.49
C ASP A 44 -23.55 -19.35 -21.94
N LYS A 45 -23.60 -19.68 -20.63
CA LYS A 45 -24.85 -19.96 -19.92
C LYS A 45 -25.81 -18.76 -19.98
N THR A 46 -25.31 -17.56 -19.71
CA THR A 46 -26.11 -16.31 -19.73
C THR A 46 -26.70 -16.06 -21.11
N LYS A 47 -25.91 -16.23 -22.18
CA LYS A 47 -26.35 -16.07 -23.56
C LYS A 47 -27.49 -17.01 -23.94
N ARG A 48 -27.52 -18.23 -23.38
CA ARG A 48 -28.58 -19.21 -23.59
C ARG A 48 -29.80 -18.99 -22.67
N ALA A 49 -29.73 -18.06 -21.72
CA ALA A 49 -30.69 -17.84 -20.66
C ALA A 49 -31.11 -19.16 -19.96
N GLU A 50 -30.13 -20.01 -19.67
CA GLU A 50 -30.31 -21.37 -19.21
C GLU A 50 -30.41 -21.47 -17.69
N LEU A 51 -31.53 -22.03 -17.20
CA LEU A 51 -31.73 -22.33 -15.78
C LEU A 51 -31.09 -23.69 -15.44
N ASN A 52 -30.13 -23.72 -14.53
CA ASN A 52 -29.52 -24.95 -14.03
C ASN A 52 -29.94 -25.21 -12.57
N ILE A 53 -30.62 -26.33 -12.33
CA ILE A 53 -31.00 -26.81 -11.00
C ILE A 53 -30.07 -27.96 -10.62
N ALA A 54 -29.17 -27.73 -9.64
CA ALA A 54 -28.22 -28.74 -9.21
C ALA A 54 -28.77 -29.63 -8.10
N PHE A 55 -28.68 -30.94 -8.28
CA PHE A 55 -28.92 -31.93 -7.23
C PHE A 55 -27.61 -32.31 -6.56
N CYS A 56 -27.46 -31.89 -5.32
CA CYS A 56 -26.28 -32.15 -4.49
C CYS A 56 -26.64 -32.98 -3.26
N GLY A 57 -25.67 -33.58 -2.59
CA GLY A 57 -25.88 -34.35 -1.37
C GLY A 57 -24.95 -35.55 -1.30
N HIS A 58 -25.05 -36.31 -0.21
CA HIS A 58 -24.24 -37.53 0.00
C HIS A 58 -24.44 -38.55 -1.10
N PHE A 59 -23.47 -39.46 -1.24
CA PHE A 59 -23.50 -40.46 -2.30
C PHE A 59 -24.79 -41.30 -2.29
N SER A 60 -25.24 -41.75 -1.13
CA SER A 60 -26.41 -42.64 -0.97
C SER A 60 -27.74 -41.90 -0.79
N ALA A 61 -27.79 -40.56 -0.90
CA ALA A 61 -29.04 -39.78 -0.69
C ALA A 61 -30.14 -40.01 -1.77
N GLY A 62 -29.80 -40.68 -2.87
CA GLY A 62 -30.76 -41.06 -3.90
C GLY A 62 -30.94 -40.02 -5.01
N LYS A 63 -29.93 -39.15 -5.26
CA LYS A 63 -29.99 -38.06 -6.27
C LYS A 63 -30.37 -38.54 -7.67
N SER A 64 -29.59 -39.49 -8.24
CA SER A 64 -29.79 -39.97 -9.60
C SER A 64 -31.12 -40.73 -9.71
N THR A 65 -31.60 -41.43 -8.68
CA THR A 65 -32.91 -42.05 -8.63
C THR A 65 -34.02 -41.01 -8.63
N MET A 66 -33.91 -39.98 -7.82
CA MET A 66 -34.86 -38.84 -7.79
C MET A 66 -34.97 -38.18 -9.15
N ILE A 67 -33.82 -37.85 -9.77
CA ILE A 67 -33.81 -37.23 -11.10
C ILE A 67 -34.49 -38.15 -12.13
N ASN A 68 -34.16 -39.45 -12.19
CA ASN A 68 -34.79 -40.40 -13.10
C ASN A 68 -36.32 -40.45 -12.89
N THR A 69 -36.74 -40.46 -11.64
CA THR A 69 -38.19 -40.49 -11.28
C THR A 69 -38.89 -39.21 -11.73
N LEU A 70 -38.28 -38.03 -11.50
CA LEU A 70 -38.82 -36.75 -11.94
C LEU A 70 -38.92 -36.64 -13.46
N LEU A 71 -37.98 -37.20 -14.20
CA LEU A 71 -37.95 -37.19 -15.66
C LEU A 71 -38.88 -38.24 -16.27
N GLY A 72 -39.26 -39.26 -15.51
CA GLY A 72 -40.05 -40.40 -16.00
C GLY A 72 -39.27 -41.36 -16.90
N VAL A 73 -37.93 -41.23 -16.95
CA VAL A 73 -37.02 -42.03 -17.78
C VAL A 73 -35.75 -42.36 -17.03
N ASN A 74 -35.14 -43.53 -17.26
CA ASN A 74 -33.96 -43.98 -16.57
C ASN A 74 -32.68 -43.62 -17.33
N LEU A 75 -32.28 -42.36 -17.26
CA LEU A 75 -31.10 -41.80 -17.95
C LEU A 75 -29.81 -41.90 -17.14
N LEU A 76 -29.91 -41.87 -15.80
CA LEU A 76 -28.76 -41.88 -14.90
C LEU A 76 -28.58 -43.29 -14.31
N PRO A 77 -27.33 -43.73 -14.09
CA PRO A 77 -27.09 -44.97 -13.35
C PRO A 77 -27.53 -44.83 -11.89
N SER A 78 -28.27 -45.81 -11.38
CA SER A 78 -28.83 -45.78 -10.02
C SER A 78 -28.22 -46.87 -9.13
N ASN A 79 -27.00 -47.32 -9.41
CA ASN A 79 -26.35 -48.39 -8.65
C ASN A 79 -25.60 -47.85 -7.41
N PRO A 80 -25.44 -48.65 -6.34
CA PRO A 80 -24.73 -48.25 -5.12
C PRO A 80 -23.20 -48.17 -5.24
N ILE A 81 -22.64 -48.25 -6.44
CA ILE A 81 -21.22 -48.03 -6.72
C ILE A 81 -21.06 -46.56 -7.10
N PRO A 82 -19.95 -45.83 -6.73
CA PRO A 82 -19.70 -44.49 -7.15
C PRO A 82 -19.89 -44.33 -8.67
N THR A 83 -21.00 -43.71 -9.05
CA THR A 83 -21.52 -43.79 -10.44
C THR A 83 -21.36 -42.49 -11.21
N SER A 84 -20.90 -41.41 -10.56
CA SER A 84 -20.71 -40.13 -11.21
C SER A 84 -19.41 -39.53 -10.71
N ALA A 85 -18.33 -39.71 -11.47
CA ALA A 85 -17.11 -38.93 -11.28
C ALA A 85 -17.29 -37.52 -11.86
N ASN A 86 -18.26 -37.34 -12.80
CA ASN A 86 -18.50 -36.12 -13.54
C ASN A 86 -19.93 -35.62 -13.33
N VAL A 87 -20.12 -34.33 -13.58
CA VAL A 87 -21.43 -33.71 -13.62
C VAL A 87 -22.17 -34.19 -14.86
N VAL A 88 -23.39 -34.72 -14.65
CA VAL A 88 -24.28 -35.05 -15.74
C VAL A 88 -25.38 -33.98 -15.84
N LYS A 89 -25.41 -33.28 -16.96
CA LYS A 89 -26.40 -32.25 -17.28
C LYS A 89 -27.52 -32.86 -18.12
N ILE A 90 -28.75 -32.76 -17.65
CA ILE A 90 -29.93 -33.25 -18.35
C ILE A 90 -30.85 -32.09 -18.67
N ARG A 91 -31.26 -31.95 -19.92
CA ARG A 91 -32.18 -30.91 -20.37
C ARG A 91 -33.30 -31.45 -21.27
N GLY A 92 -34.32 -30.65 -21.47
CA GLY A 92 -35.34 -30.92 -22.51
C GLY A 92 -34.77 -30.66 -23.90
N GLY A 93 -35.46 -31.14 -24.94
CA GLY A 93 -35.12 -30.88 -26.34
C GLY A 93 -34.94 -32.12 -27.19
N GLU A 94 -34.30 -31.98 -28.35
CA GLU A 94 -34.02 -33.08 -29.24
C GLU A 94 -33.13 -34.13 -28.58
N LYS A 95 -33.43 -35.39 -28.88
CA LYS A 95 -32.75 -36.53 -28.31
C LYS A 95 -31.28 -36.58 -28.73
N ALA A 96 -30.36 -36.36 -27.80
CA ALA A 96 -28.95 -36.41 -28.02
C ALA A 96 -28.19 -36.59 -26.70
N ALA A 97 -27.07 -37.29 -26.72
CA ALA A 97 -26.11 -37.30 -25.63
C ALA A 97 -24.74 -36.84 -26.14
N ARG A 98 -24.09 -35.92 -25.40
CA ARG A 98 -22.80 -35.36 -25.73
C ARG A 98 -21.86 -35.57 -24.56
N VAL A 99 -20.68 -36.06 -24.83
CA VAL A 99 -19.58 -36.19 -23.88
C VAL A 99 -18.50 -35.21 -24.26
N TYR A 100 -18.21 -34.29 -23.36
CA TYR A 100 -17.12 -33.33 -23.49
C TYR A 100 -15.88 -33.94 -22.85
N THR A 101 -14.82 -34.09 -23.62
CA THR A 101 -13.58 -34.72 -23.17
C THR A 101 -12.47 -33.67 -23.03
N LEU A 102 -11.59 -33.84 -22.05
CA LEU A 102 -10.48 -32.92 -21.79
C LEU A 102 -9.51 -32.77 -22.98
N ASN A 103 -9.35 -33.81 -23.80
CA ASN A 103 -8.34 -33.85 -24.84
C ASN A 103 -8.85 -34.16 -26.26
N SER A 104 -10.08 -34.64 -26.42
CA SER A 104 -10.55 -35.23 -27.68
C SER A 104 -11.78 -34.52 -28.28
N GLY A 105 -12.25 -33.44 -27.68
CA GLY A 105 -13.41 -32.68 -28.15
C GLY A 105 -14.75 -33.32 -27.73
N VAL A 106 -15.79 -33.16 -28.55
CA VAL A 106 -17.17 -33.60 -28.22
C VAL A 106 -17.50 -34.88 -28.97
N ILE A 107 -17.96 -35.91 -28.24
CA ILE A 107 -18.43 -37.17 -28.78
C ILE A 107 -19.95 -37.20 -28.61
N THR A 108 -20.68 -37.48 -29.70
CA THR A 108 -22.17 -37.54 -29.65
C THR A 108 -22.64 -38.99 -29.72
N PHE A 109 -23.59 -39.35 -28.86
CA PHE A 109 -24.21 -40.66 -28.75
C PHE A 109 -25.72 -40.57 -28.90
N ASP A 110 -26.33 -41.68 -29.32
CA ASP A 110 -27.81 -41.84 -29.24
C ASP A 110 -28.17 -42.39 -27.86
N PRO A 111 -28.94 -41.64 -27.03
CA PRO A 111 -29.30 -42.10 -25.68
C PRO A 111 -30.08 -43.40 -25.63
N ASP A 112 -30.77 -43.80 -26.69
CA ASP A 112 -31.56 -45.05 -26.69
C ASP A 112 -30.76 -46.30 -26.98
N THR A 113 -29.77 -46.19 -27.84
CA THR A 113 -29.01 -47.34 -28.32
C THR A 113 -27.64 -47.47 -27.68
N GLU A 114 -27.10 -46.37 -27.11
CA GLU A 114 -25.75 -46.31 -26.57
C GLU A 114 -25.67 -45.89 -25.11
N MET A 115 -26.79 -46.02 -24.37
CA MET A 115 -26.88 -45.62 -22.96
C MET A 115 -25.82 -46.27 -22.05
N GLU A 116 -25.48 -47.53 -22.30
CA GLU A 116 -24.47 -48.21 -21.51
C GLU A 116 -23.04 -47.63 -21.71
N LYS A 117 -22.76 -47.16 -22.91
CA LYS A 117 -21.51 -46.41 -23.18
C LYS A 117 -21.50 -45.06 -22.47
N LEU A 118 -22.63 -44.36 -22.52
CA LEU A 118 -22.79 -43.06 -21.85
C LEU A 118 -22.59 -43.18 -20.34
N LYS A 119 -23.15 -44.22 -19.73
CA LYS A 119 -22.94 -44.49 -18.30
C LYS A 119 -21.48 -44.75 -17.94
N GLN A 120 -20.70 -45.38 -18.84
CA GLN A 120 -19.27 -45.59 -18.64
C GLN A 120 -18.49 -44.25 -18.65
N PHE A 121 -18.84 -43.32 -19.52
CA PHE A 121 -18.24 -41.99 -19.52
C PHE A 121 -18.63 -41.14 -18.30
N ALA A 122 -19.83 -41.31 -17.75
CA ALA A 122 -20.25 -40.61 -16.53
C ALA A 122 -19.40 -41.04 -15.30
N VAL A 123 -18.75 -42.18 -15.35
CA VAL A 123 -17.89 -42.72 -14.29
C VAL A 123 -16.40 -42.40 -14.51
N ASP A 124 -16.01 -42.03 -15.72
CA ASP A 124 -14.62 -41.71 -16.10
C ASP A 124 -14.28 -40.24 -15.78
N GLY A 125 -13.72 -39.99 -14.60
CA GLY A 125 -13.29 -38.68 -14.15
C GLY A 125 -11.96 -38.20 -14.72
N ASP A 126 -11.17 -39.03 -15.37
CA ASP A 126 -9.83 -38.71 -15.83
C ASP A 126 -9.82 -38.13 -17.27
N THR A 127 -10.77 -38.55 -18.11
CA THR A 127 -10.79 -38.20 -19.53
C THR A 127 -12.01 -37.35 -19.92
N VAL A 128 -13.04 -37.31 -19.10
CA VAL A 128 -14.32 -36.63 -19.35
C VAL A 128 -14.44 -35.36 -18.50
N GLU A 129 -14.74 -34.26 -19.14
CA GLU A 129 -15.02 -32.99 -18.47
C GLU A 129 -16.48 -32.91 -18.00
N SER A 130 -17.43 -33.25 -18.88
CA SER A 130 -18.86 -33.26 -18.57
C SER A 130 -19.66 -34.13 -19.54
N VAL A 131 -20.85 -34.51 -19.09
CA VAL A 131 -21.84 -35.25 -19.91
C VAL A 131 -23.13 -34.45 -20.00
N GLU A 132 -23.62 -34.23 -21.22
CA GLU A 132 -24.89 -33.55 -21.47
C GLU A 132 -25.87 -34.52 -22.18
N VAL A 133 -27.06 -34.67 -21.62
CA VAL A 133 -28.13 -35.48 -22.20
C VAL A 133 -29.35 -34.60 -22.48
N SER A 134 -29.79 -34.51 -23.73
CA SER A 134 -31.07 -33.91 -24.10
C SER A 134 -32.11 -35.01 -24.30
N TYR A 135 -33.30 -34.85 -23.75
CA TYR A 135 -34.35 -35.84 -23.89
C TYR A 135 -35.74 -35.18 -24.02
N PRO A 136 -36.58 -35.55 -25.04
CA PRO A 136 -37.90 -34.98 -25.25
C PRO A 136 -38.93 -35.56 -24.28
N GLY A 137 -40.03 -34.86 -24.07
CA GLY A 137 -41.17 -35.36 -23.31
C GLY A 137 -41.02 -35.35 -21.80
N THR A 138 -39.94 -34.75 -21.27
CA THR A 138 -39.76 -34.47 -19.84
C THR A 138 -40.47 -33.15 -19.47
N PHE A 139 -40.51 -32.81 -18.17
CA PHE A 139 -41.00 -31.50 -17.70
C PHE A 139 -40.00 -30.35 -17.96
N LEU A 140 -38.78 -30.65 -18.42
CA LEU A 140 -37.75 -29.68 -18.79
C LEU A 140 -38.00 -29.15 -20.20
N ASP A 141 -37.69 -27.87 -20.41
CA ASP A 141 -37.63 -27.25 -21.72
C ASP A 141 -36.14 -27.17 -22.23
N GLU A 142 -35.92 -26.58 -23.39
CA GLU A 142 -34.58 -26.43 -23.99
C GLU A 142 -33.68 -25.47 -23.23
N HIS A 143 -34.25 -24.67 -22.33
CA HIS A 143 -33.57 -23.66 -21.52
C HIS A 143 -33.52 -24.00 -20.03
N SER A 144 -33.90 -25.20 -19.64
CA SER A 144 -33.81 -25.67 -18.25
C SER A 144 -33.13 -27.02 -18.16
N SER A 145 -32.29 -27.19 -17.15
CA SER A 145 -31.54 -28.42 -16.94
C SER A 145 -31.48 -28.82 -15.47
N LEU A 146 -31.37 -30.13 -15.26
CA LEU A 146 -30.97 -30.72 -13.98
C LEU A 146 -29.51 -31.13 -14.06
N LEU A 147 -28.74 -30.81 -13.03
CA LEU A 147 -27.36 -31.22 -12.87
C LEU A 147 -27.29 -32.31 -11.80
N ASP A 148 -26.92 -33.52 -12.18
CA ASP A 148 -26.56 -34.58 -11.22
C ASP A 148 -25.09 -34.41 -10.86
N THR A 149 -24.80 -34.16 -9.57
CA THR A 149 -23.42 -33.94 -9.09
C THR A 149 -22.86 -35.16 -8.36
N PRO A 150 -21.55 -35.36 -8.36
CA PRO A 150 -20.90 -36.33 -7.47
C PRO A 150 -21.28 -36.13 -6.01
N GLY A 151 -21.20 -37.17 -5.19
CA GLY A 151 -21.44 -37.07 -3.73
C GLY A 151 -20.44 -36.15 -3.06
N ILE A 152 -20.91 -35.33 -2.13
CA ILE A 152 -20.08 -34.35 -1.41
C ILE A 152 -19.12 -34.99 -0.41
N ASP A 153 -19.39 -36.21 0.00
CA ASP A 153 -18.61 -37.04 0.92
C ASP A 153 -17.45 -37.81 0.25
N SER A 154 -17.27 -37.58 -1.05
CA SER A 154 -16.15 -38.17 -1.78
C SER A 154 -14.81 -37.57 -1.30
N THR A 155 -13.87 -38.43 -0.95
CA THR A 155 -12.49 -38.02 -0.64
C THR A 155 -11.67 -37.74 -1.89
N ASP A 156 -12.23 -38.01 -3.07
CA ASP A 156 -11.57 -37.79 -4.36
C ASP A 156 -11.57 -36.30 -4.72
N ALA A 157 -10.39 -35.76 -5.03
CA ALA A 157 -10.21 -34.37 -5.42
C ALA A 157 -10.96 -34.03 -6.72
N ALA A 158 -11.05 -34.97 -7.67
CA ALA A 158 -11.79 -34.79 -8.92
C ALA A 158 -13.29 -34.57 -8.70
N HIS A 159 -13.89 -35.35 -7.78
CA HIS A 159 -15.31 -35.19 -7.42
C HIS A 159 -15.58 -33.83 -6.76
N LYS A 160 -14.66 -33.33 -5.93
CA LYS A 160 -14.77 -32.00 -5.33
C LYS A 160 -14.76 -30.91 -6.39
N ILE A 161 -13.82 -30.98 -7.32
CA ILE A 161 -13.70 -30.02 -8.43
C ILE A 161 -14.96 -30.06 -9.31
N ALA A 162 -15.46 -31.25 -9.64
CA ALA A 162 -16.67 -31.40 -10.44
C ALA A 162 -17.91 -30.79 -9.74
N THR A 163 -18.06 -31.05 -8.44
CA THR A 163 -19.15 -30.49 -7.64
C THR A 163 -19.04 -28.96 -7.55
N GLU A 164 -17.87 -28.39 -7.33
CA GLU A 164 -17.66 -26.94 -7.31
C GLU A 164 -17.94 -26.30 -8.67
N SER A 165 -17.55 -26.96 -9.77
CA SER A 165 -17.84 -26.50 -11.14
C SER A 165 -19.34 -26.50 -11.42
N ALA A 166 -20.07 -27.54 -11.01
CA ALA A 166 -21.52 -27.59 -11.16
C ALA A 166 -22.22 -26.49 -10.34
N LEU A 167 -21.79 -26.30 -9.09
CA LEU A 167 -22.35 -25.27 -8.20
C LEU A 167 -22.08 -23.85 -8.71
N HIS A 168 -20.98 -23.62 -9.38
CA HIS A 168 -20.70 -22.35 -10.03
C HIS A 168 -21.80 -21.99 -11.04
N LEU A 169 -22.25 -22.95 -11.86
CA LEU A 169 -23.27 -22.77 -12.87
C LEU A 169 -24.71 -22.95 -12.37
N ALA A 170 -24.92 -23.47 -11.16
CA ALA A 170 -26.25 -23.69 -10.60
C ALA A 170 -26.96 -22.36 -10.28
N ASP A 171 -28.24 -22.26 -10.63
CA ASP A 171 -29.13 -21.16 -10.22
C ASP A 171 -29.90 -21.48 -8.96
N VAL A 172 -30.24 -22.77 -8.78
CA VAL A 172 -30.94 -23.30 -7.62
C VAL A 172 -30.25 -24.61 -7.22
N VAL A 173 -30.20 -24.89 -5.94
CA VAL A 173 -29.63 -26.12 -5.41
C VAL A 173 -30.71 -26.91 -4.68
N ILE A 174 -30.92 -28.17 -5.08
CA ILE A 174 -31.68 -29.17 -4.37
C ILE A 174 -30.69 -30.01 -3.59
N TYR A 175 -30.66 -29.81 -2.28
CA TYR A 175 -29.73 -30.53 -1.42
C TYR A 175 -30.40 -31.74 -0.79
N MET A 176 -30.02 -32.93 -1.24
CA MET A 176 -30.63 -34.19 -0.84
C MET A 176 -29.85 -34.87 0.31
N MET A 177 -30.58 -35.29 1.32
CA MET A 177 -30.04 -35.96 2.51
C MET A 177 -30.85 -37.26 2.74
N ASP A 178 -30.17 -38.29 3.26
CA ASP A 178 -30.86 -39.49 3.78
C ASP A 178 -31.49 -39.16 5.13
N TYR A 179 -32.67 -39.72 5.40
CA TYR A 179 -33.42 -39.53 6.64
C TYR A 179 -32.58 -39.68 7.92
N ASN A 180 -31.65 -40.61 7.96
CA ASN A 180 -30.85 -40.88 9.15
C ASN A 180 -29.66 -39.91 9.36
N HIS A 181 -29.29 -39.14 8.36
CA HIS A 181 -28.06 -38.33 8.38
C HIS A 181 -28.31 -36.83 8.18
N VAL A 182 -29.52 -36.34 8.39
CA VAL A 182 -29.91 -34.93 8.11
C VAL A 182 -29.10 -33.96 8.97
N GLN A 183 -28.93 -34.25 10.26
CA GLN A 183 -28.30 -33.34 11.24
C GLN A 183 -26.78 -33.58 11.37
N ALA A 184 -26.10 -34.06 10.32
CA ALA A 184 -24.65 -34.12 10.28
C ALA A 184 -24.03 -32.74 10.08
N GLU A 185 -22.91 -32.45 10.75
CA GLU A 185 -22.22 -31.15 10.69
C GLU A 185 -21.84 -30.76 9.25
N GLU A 186 -21.49 -31.75 8.43
CA GLU A 186 -21.16 -31.54 7.01
C GLU A 186 -22.32 -30.95 6.23
N ASN A 187 -23.57 -31.37 6.52
CA ASN A 187 -24.78 -30.84 5.89
C ASN A 187 -25.01 -29.36 6.23
N PHE A 188 -24.79 -28.99 7.50
CA PHE A 188 -24.89 -27.60 7.92
C PHE A 188 -23.82 -26.72 7.26
N ASN A 189 -22.56 -27.13 7.30
CA ASN A 189 -21.46 -26.40 6.71
C ASN A 189 -21.64 -26.21 5.20
N PHE A 190 -22.05 -27.27 4.49
CA PHE A 190 -22.28 -27.20 3.05
C PHE A 190 -23.48 -26.30 2.71
N THR A 191 -24.61 -26.46 3.39
CA THR A 191 -25.80 -25.62 3.18
C THR A 191 -25.50 -24.16 3.49
N LYS A 192 -24.77 -23.87 4.56
CA LYS A 192 -24.34 -22.52 4.90
C LYS A 192 -23.48 -21.90 3.80
N THR A 193 -22.49 -22.64 3.31
CA THR A 193 -21.63 -22.19 2.19
C THR A 193 -22.46 -21.81 0.96
N LEU A 194 -23.49 -22.58 0.62
CA LEU A 194 -24.37 -22.28 -0.51
C LEU A 194 -25.21 -21.03 -0.27
N LYS A 195 -25.77 -20.88 0.93
CA LYS A 195 -26.56 -19.70 1.30
C LYS A 195 -25.69 -18.44 1.34
N ASP A 196 -24.47 -18.51 1.86
CA ASP A 196 -23.49 -17.41 1.89
C ASP A 196 -23.11 -16.94 0.46
N ARG A 197 -23.15 -17.87 -0.51
CA ARG A 197 -23.00 -17.55 -1.95
C ARG A 197 -24.28 -17.00 -2.61
N GLY A 198 -25.35 -16.76 -1.82
CA GLY A 198 -26.62 -16.22 -2.32
C GLY A 198 -27.46 -17.19 -3.15
N LYS A 199 -27.18 -18.50 -3.09
CA LYS A 199 -27.93 -19.51 -3.85
C LYS A 199 -29.26 -19.82 -3.16
N PRO A 200 -30.40 -19.91 -3.89
CA PRO A 200 -31.60 -20.57 -3.39
C PRO A 200 -31.31 -22.05 -3.13
N VAL A 201 -31.57 -22.49 -1.90
CA VAL A 201 -31.33 -23.89 -1.46
C VAL A 201 -32.58 -24.49 -0.91
N TYR A 202 -33.04 -25.58 -1.55
CA TYR A 202 -34.14 -26.42 -1.08
C TYR A 202 -33.57 -27.72 -0.54
N LEU A 203 -33.94 -28.07 0.69
CA LEU A 203 -33.54 -29.31 1.33
C LEU A 203 -34.53 -30.42 0.97
N VAL A 204 -34.03 -31.60 0.66
CA VAL A 204 -34.86 -32.79 0.44
C VAL A 204 -34.38 -33.90 1.37
N VAL A 205 -35.16 -34.19 2.39
CA VAL A 205 -35.00 -35.34 3.27
C VAL A 205 -35.67 -36.54 2.61
N ASN A 206 -34.83 -37.39 2.03
CA ASN A 206 -35.31 -38.58 1.29
C ASN A 206 -35.30 -39.84 2.16
N MET A 207 -35.98 -40.85 1.74
CA MET A 207 -36.11 -42.18 2.44
C MET A 207 -36.84 -42.06 3.78
N ILE A 208 -37.92 -41.26 3.84
CA ILE A 208 -38.74 -41.15 5.05
C ILE A 208 -39.49 -42.45 5.39
N ASP A 209 -39.55 -43.41 4.47
CA ASP A 209 -39.96 -44.80 4.71
C ASP A 209 -39.16 -45.52 5.81
N LYS A 210 -38.00 -44.99 6.19
CA LYS A 210 -37.22 -45.44 7.33
C LYS A 210 -37.72 -44.92 8.68
N HIS A 211 -38.66 -43.97 8.68
CA HIS A 211 -39.21 -43.39 9.89
C HIS A 211 -40.03 -44.44 10.69
N ILE A 212 -39.92 -44.38 12.00
CA ILE A 212 -40.65 -45.25 12.90
C ILE A 212 -41.45 -44.40 13.88
N ASP A 213 -42.74 -44.18 13.59
CA ASP A 213 -43.63 -43.36 14.39
C ASP A 213 -43.72 -43.73 15.87
N PHE A 214 -43.45 -44.99 16.23
CA PHE A 214 -43.44 -45.42 17.61
C PHE A 214 -42.27 -44.84 18.42
N GLU A 215 -41.14 -44.52 17.78
CA GLU A 215 -39.97 -43.93 18.43
C GLU A 215 -40.07 -42.41 18.55
N LEU A 216 -40.55 -41.75 17.52
CA LEU A 216 -40.75 -40.31 17.43
C LEU A 216 -41.88 -40.04 16.46
N ASP A 217 -42.84 -39.15 16.78
CA ASP A 217 -43.83 -38.73 15.77
C ASP A 217 -43.19 -37.89 14.67
N PHE A 218 -43.76 -37.94 13.45
CA PHE A 218 -43.13 -37.35 12.29
C PHE A 218 -43.10 -35.81 12.36
N ASP A 219 -44.09 -35.17 13.01
CA ASP A 219 -44.10 -33.71 13.17
C ASP A 219 -42.99 -33.26 14.11
N SER A 220 -42.76 -33.97 15.23
CA SER A 220 -41.60 -33.70 16.11
C SER A 220 -40.26 -33.88 15.40
N TYR A 221 -40.16 -34.84 14.46
CA TYR A 221 -38.98 -35.03 13.64
C TYR A 221 -38.75 -33.81 12.73
N LYS A 222 -39.82 -33.34 12.01
CA LYS A 222 -39.74 -32.12 11.17
C LYS A 222 -39.28 -30.89 11.97
N GLU A 223 -39.88 -30.66 13.15
CA GLU A 223 -39.50 -29.56 14.04
C GLU A 223 -38.03 -29.66 14.44
N SER A 224 -37.54 -30.88 14.80
CA SER A 224 -36.11 -31.07 15.18
C SER A 224 -35.15 -30.74 14.04
N VAL A 225 -35.53 -31.03 12.79
CA VAL A 225 -34.74 -30.71 11.60
C VAL A 225 -34.68 -29.20 11.39
N GLU A 226 -35.83 -28.53 11.43
CA GLU A 226 -35.91 -27.08 11.27
C GLU A 226 -35.14 -26.32 12.35
N GLU A 227 -35.30 -26.72 13.63
CA GLU A 227 -34.55 -26.13 14.75
C GLU A 227 -33.02 -26.34 14.62
N ALA A 228 -32.58 -27.50 14.14
CA ALA A 228 -31.17 -27.78 13.93
C ALA A 228 -30.56 -26.83 12.88
N PHE A 229 -31.21 -26.63 11.73
CA PHE A 229 -30.74 -25.66 10.72
C PHE A 229 -30.82 -24.22 11.25
N ALA A 230 -31.91 -23.84 11.96
CA ALA A 230 -32.06 -22.52 12.56
C ALA A 230 -30.95 -22.23 13.60
N THR A 231 -30.56 -23.22 14.41
CA THR A 231 -29.47 -23.09 15.40
C THR A 231 -28.13 -22.74 14.73
N TRP A 232 -27.90 -23.23 13.52
CA TRP A 232 -26.74 -22.88 12.69
C TRP A 232 -26.90 -21.59 11.90
N ASN A 233 -28.00 -20.86 12.14
CA ASN A 233 -28.40 -19.65 11.39
C ASN A 233 -28.51 -19.92 9.87
N ILE A 234 -29.07 -21.09 9.51
CA ILE A 234 -29.29 -21.50 8.12
C ILE A 234 -30.79 -21.49 7.86
N HIS A 235 -31.21 -20.69 6.87
CA HIS A 235 -32.60 -20.57 6.45
C HIS A 235 -32.74 -21.08 5.01
N PRO A 236 -33.07 -22.36 4.80
CA PRO A 236 -33.33 -22.89 3.48
C PRO A 236 -34.59 -22.26 2.87
N ASP A 237 -34.69 -22.29 1.54
CA ASP A 237 -35.86 -21.73 0.80
C ASP A 237 -37.06 -22.67 0.82
N GLY A 238 -36.90 -23.87 1.38
CA GLY A 238 -37.93 -24.87 1.65
C GLY A 238 -37.31 -26.20 2.05
N ILE A 239 -38.08 -27.02 2.74
CA ILE A 239 -37.71 -28.40 3.13
C ILE A 239 -38.79 -29.32 2.62
N PHE A 240 -38.42 -30.40 1.96
CA PHE A 240 -39.32 -31.45 1.45
C PHE A 240 -38.94 -32.79 2.02
N TYR A 241 -39.93 -33.57 2.39
CA TYR A 241 -39.78 -34.91 2.92
C TYR A 241 -40.29 -35.93 1.90
N THR A 242 -39.45 -36.87 1.44
CA THR A 242 -39.77 -37.75 0.32
C THR A 242 -39.44 -39.21 0.55
N SER A 243 -40.23 -40.09 -0.05
CA SER A 243 -39.89 -41.49 -0.25
C SER A 243 -40.20 -41.91 -1.69
N LEU A 244 -39.21 -42.46 -2.37
CA LEU A 244 -39.37 -43.07 -3.68
C LEU A 244 -39.69 -44.59 -3.58
N ALA A 245 -39.39 -45.22 -2.42
CA ALA A 245 -39.71 -46.62 -2.16
C ALA A 245 -41.19 -46.80 -1.81
N GLU A 246 -41.79 -45.85 -1.09
CA GLU A 246 -43.18 -45.82 -0.70
C GLU A 246 -43.89 -44.57 -1.22
N PRO A 247 -44.31 -44.54 -2.49
CA PRO A 247 -44.95 -43.35 -3.10
C PRO A 247 -46.23 -42.93 -2.37
N ASP A 248 -46.99 -43.86 -1.81
CA ASP A 248 -48.25 -43.61 -1.11
C ASP A 248 -48.06 -43.28 0.39
N HIS A 249 -46.82 -43.07 0.86
CA HIS A 249 -46.54 -42.70 2.25
C HIS A 249 -47.27 -41.37 2.56
N PRO A 250 -48.01 -41.25 3.70
CA PRO A 250 -48.87 -40.11 3.99
C PRO A 250 -48.12 -38.77 4.07
N GLU A 251 -46.85 -38.79 4.46
CA GLU A 251 -45.97 -37.62 4.60
C GLU A 251 -45.09 -37.37 3.37
N ASN A 252 -45.29 -38.13 2.28
CA ASN A 252 -44.47 -38.00 1.07
C ASN A 252 -44.84 -36.73 0.27
N GLN A 253 -43.93 -35.80 0.21
CA GLN A 253 -44.02 -34.49 -0.49
C GLN A 253 -43.40 -34.53 -1.89
N TYR A 254 -43.31 -35.66 -2.54
CA TYR A 254 -42.75 -35.79 -3.89
C TYR A 254 -43.45 -34.91 -4.92
N GLU A 255 -44.80 -34.89 -4.91
CA GLU A 255 -45.58 -34.08 -5.88
C GLU A 255 -45.44 -32.56 -5.58
N GLU A 256 -45.29 -32.16 -4.33
CA GLU A 256 -45.00 -30.77 -3.94
C GLU A 256 -43.61 -30.35 -4.43
N LEU A 257 -42.58 -31.21 -4.28
CA LEU A 257 -41.25 -30.98 -4.82
C LEU A 257 -41.28 -30.82 -6.34
N ARG A 258 -42.01 -31.72 -7.04
CA ARG A 258 -42.19 -31.68 -8.50
C ARG A 258 -42.89 -30.39 -8.95
N SER A 259 -43.96 -30.00 -8.25
CA SER A 259 -44.69 -28.73 -8.49
C SER A 259 -43.76 -27.53 -8.27
N LYS A 260 -42.92 -27.56 -7.21
CA LYS A 260 -41.96 -26.50 -6.94
C LYS A 260 -40.90 -26.37 -8.05
N LEU A 261 -40.35 -27.49 -8.54
CA LEU A 261 -39.42 -27.49 -9.67
C LEU A 261 -40.06 -26.88 -10.94
N SER A 262 -41.30 -27.25 -11.24
CA SER A 262 -42.04 -26.67 -12.35
C SER A 262 -42.26 -25.14 -12.20
N SER A 263 -42.53 -24.69 -10.98
CA SER A 263 -42.62 -23.25 -10.66
C SER A 263 -41.29 -22.50 -10.84
N LEU A 264 -40.18 -23.12 -10.45
CA LEU A 264 -38.85 -22.54 -10.66
C LEU A 264 -38.54 -22.40 -12.14
N ILE A 265 -38.86 -23.39 -12.96
CA ILE A 265 -38.71 -23.34 -14.43
C ILE A 265 -39.57 -22.22 -15.02
N ALA A 266 -40.80 -22.06 -14.56
CA ALA A 266 -41.67 -20.98 -15.00
C ALA A 266 -41.14 -19.56 -14.65
N SER A 267 -40.36 -19.45 -13.56
CA SER A 267 -39.71 -18.20 -13.12
C SER A 267 -38.26 -18.06 -13.62
N ARG A 268 -37.86 -18.80 -14.65
CA ARG A 268 -36.49 -18.92 -15.16
C ARG A 268 -35.82 -17.59 -15.38
N GLU A 269 -36.43 -16.66 -16.10
CA GLU A 269 -35.79 -15.40 -16.48
C GLU A 269 -35.33 -14.58 -15.25
N GLU A 270 -36.16 -14.51 -14.23
CA GLU A 270 -35.86 -13.81 -12.99
C GLU A 270 -34.75 -14.53 -12.22
N LEU A 271 -34.83 -15.85 -12.11
CA LEU A 271 -33.84 -16.66 -11.38
C LEU A 271 -32.46 -16.60 -12.03
N VAL A 272 -32.41 -16.80 -13.35
CA VAL A 272 -31.15 -16.72 -14.11
C VAL A 272 -30.54 -15.32 -14.02
N GLY A 273 -31.38 -14.28 -14.23
CA GLY A 273 -30.89 -12.89 -14.15
C GLY A 273 -30.24 -12.53 -12.83
N ARG A 274 -30.80 -12.97 -11.70
CA ARG A 274 -30.20 -12.78 -10.37
C ARG A 274 -28.96 -13.64 -10.18
N SER A 275 -29.04 -14.91 -10.55
CA SER A 275 -28.00 -15.88 -10.33
C SER A 275 -26.72 -15.55 -11.11
N VAL A 276 -26.83 -15.16 -12.39
CA VAL A 276 -25.63 -14.84 -13.19
C VAL A 276 -24.92 -13.59 -12.71
N LYS A 277 -25.67 -12.61 -12.18
CA LYS A 277 -25.07 -11.42 -11.55
C LYS A 277 -24.31 -11.78 -10.27
N SER A 278 -24.95 -12.51 -9.36
CA SER A 278 -24.30 -12.96 -8.13
C SER A 278 -23.08 -13.86 -8.41
N ALA A 279 -23.17 -14.74 -9.41
CA ALA A 279 -22.04 -15.58 -9.81
C ALA A 279 -20.86 -14.75 -10.37
N ALA A 280 -21.15 -13.73 -11.17
CA ALA A 280 -20.10 -12.84 -11.70
C ALA A 280 -19.43 -12.00 -10.60
N GLU A 281 -20.20 -11.48 -9.64
CA GLU A 281 -19.66 -10.80 -8.45
C GLU A 281 -18.69 -11.71 -7.67
N HIS A 282 -19.10 -12.97 -7.46
CA HIS A 282 -18.24 -13.93 -6.78
C HIS A 282 -16.96 -14.23 -7.56
N LEU A 283 -17.03 -14.35 -8.89
CA LEU A 283 -15.87 -14.57 -9.75
C LEU A 283 -14.93 -13.35 -9.77
N ILE A 284 -15.47 -12.14 -9.71
CA ILE A 284 -14.64 -10.93 -9.56
C ILE A 284 -13.87 -10.99 -8.25
N GLU A 285 -14.51 -11.36 -7.15
CA GLU A 285 -13.84 -11.49 -5.86
C GLU A 285 -12.81 -12.63 -5.86
N GLU A 286 -13.14 -13.78 -6.46
CA GLU A 286 -12.19 -14.89 -6.65
C GLU A 286 -10.94 -14.44 -7.41
N HIS A 287 -11.11 -13.68 -8.49
CA HIS A 287 -10.00 -13.09 -9.24
C HIS A 287 -9.12 -12.18 -8.37
N ILE A 288 -9.72 -11.33 -7.54
CA ILE A 288 -8.96 -10.47 -6.62
C ILE A 288 -8.16 -11.31 -5.61
N GLN A 289 -8.73 -12.42 -5.11
CA GLN A 289 -7.99 -13.32 -4.22
C GLN A 289 -6.83 -14.04 -4.94
N VAL A 290 -7.01 -14.45 -6.20
CA VAL A 290 -5.93 -15.00 -7.03
C VAL A 290 -4.80 -13.98 -7.19
N TRP A 291 -5.15 -12.72 -7.47
CA TRP A 291 -4.18 -11.63 -7.61
C TRP A 291 -3.44 -11.37 -6.28
N LYS A 292 -4.15 -11.34 -5.15
CA LYS A 292 -3.54 -11.21 -3.81
C LYS A 292 -2.56 -12.33 -3.54
N ALA A 293 -2.97 -13.58 -3.77
CA ALA A 293 -2.11 -14.74 -3.56
C ALA A 293 -0.84 -14.70 -4.42
N ALA A 294 -0.94 -14.24 -5.67
CA ALA A 294 0.21 -14.07 -6.56
C ALA A 294 1.21 -13.00 -6.07
N ASN A 295 0.74 -11.98 -5.33
CA ASN A 295 1.57 -10.90 -4.81
C ASN A 295 1.91 -11.06 -3.31
N GLU A 296 1.45 -12.12 -2.66
CA GLU A 296 1.61 -12.35 -1.22
C GLU A 296 3.09 -12.44 -0.80
N SER A 297 3.91 -13.14 -1.57
CA SER A 297 5.35 -13.27 -1.28
C SER A 297 6.07 -11.91 -1.35
N VAL A 298 5.68 -11.06 -2.28
CA VAL A 298 6.23 -9.70 -2.41
C VAL A 298 5.79 -8.83 -1.24
N ARG A 299 4.52 -8.93 -0.84
CA ARG A 299 3.99 -8.22 0.34
C ARG A 299 4.74 -8.62 1.60
N GLN A 300 4.89 -9.91 1.85
CA GLN A 300 5.60 -10.45 3.02
C GLN A 300 7.07 -10.03 3.05
N GLU A 301 7.74 -9.96 1.89
CA GLU A 301 9.11 -9.44 1.81
C GLU A 301 9.20 -7.99 2.32
N TRP A 302 8.27 -7.12 1.90
CA TRP A 302 8.25 -5.73 2.34
C TRP A 302 7.81 -5.57 3.80
N GLU A 303 6.86 -6.37 4.29
CA GLU A 303 6.46 -6.41 5.69
C GLU A 303 7.59 -6.89 6.60
N SER A 304 8.37 -7.89 6.18
CA SER A 304 9.56 -8.34 6.90
C SER A 304 10.61 -7.23 6.99
N LYS A 305 10.87 -6.50 5.88
CA LYS A 305 11.77 -5.35 5.89
C LYS A 305 11.29 -4.25 6.84
N LEU A 306 9.98 -4.03 6.94
CA LEU A 306 9.41 -3.07 7.88
C LEU A 306 9.71 -3.44 9.33
N ASP A 307 9.64 -4.73 9.67
CA ASP A 307 9.91 -5.23 11.01
C ASP A 307 11.41 -5.26 11.36
N ASP A 308 12.30 -5.35 10.36
CA ASP A 308 13.75 -5.36 10.54
C ASP A 308 14.35 -3.97 10.83
N ILE A 309 13.68 -2.89 10.43
CA ILE A 309 14.18 -1.52 10.60
C ILE A 309 13.58 -0.93 11.88
N SER A 310 14.46 -0.57 12.83
CA SER A 310 14.03 0.08 14.07
C SER A 310 14.64 1.48 14.19
N VAL A 311 13.80 2.47 14.45
CA VAL A 311 14.20 3.85 14.75
C VAL A 311 13.74 4.19 16.16
N GLU A 312 14.64 4.60 17.03
CA GLU A 312 14.34 4.91 18.43
C GLU A 312 13.25 5.98 18.55
N GLY A 313 12.22 5.68 19.34
CA GLY A 313 11.10 6.59 19.63
C GLY A 313 10.09 6.75 18.48
N LEU A 314 10.13 5.89 17.45
CA LEU A 314 9.22 5.93 16.31
C LEU A 314 8.46 4.61 16.18
N ASP A 315 7.15 4.68 15.93
CA ASP A 315 6.39 3.53 15.46
C ASP A 315 6.63 3.35 13.95
N GLN A 316 7.42 2.35 13.60
CA GLN A 316 7.75 2.06 12.20
C GLN A 316 6.56 1.63 11.34
N ARG A 317 5.44 1.21 11.95
CA ARG A 317 4.22 0.83 11.23
C ARG A 317 3.31 2.01 10.90
N ASP A 318 3.54 3.16 11.53
CA ASP A 318 2.82 4.40 11.21
C ASP A 318 3.51 5.17 10.09
N ALA A 319 3.00 5.03 8.86
CA ALA A 319 3.53 5.71 7.68
C ALA A 319 3.57 7.24 7.81
N ALA A 320 2.58 7.83 8.49
CA ALA A 320 2.52 9.28 8.67
C ALA A 320 3.58 9.76 9.67
N ALA A 321 3.79 8.99 10.75
CA ALA A 321 4.85 9.26 11.72
C ALA A 321 6.23 9.13 11.08
N VAL A 322 6.46 8.11 10.25
CA VAL A 322 7.72 7.92 9.51
C VAL A 322 7.98 9.09 8.55
N GLN A 323 6.99 9.51 7.78
CA GLN A 323 7.11 10.63 6.85
C GLN A 323 7.40 11.93 7.59
N GLY A 324 6.70 12.22 8.70
CA GLY A 324 6.93 13.41 9.52
C GLY A 324 8.34 13.42 10.14
N ALA A 325 8.82 12.28 10.63
CA ALA A 325 10.17 12.14 11.18
C ALA A 325 11.25 12.34 10.10
N LEU A 326 11.01 11.86 8.87
CA LEU A 326 11.91 12.06 7.73
C LEU A 326 12.01 13.53 7.35
N GLU A 327 10.90 14.23 7.22
CA GLU A 327 10.86 15.67 6.90
C GLU A 327 11.57 16.51 7.97
N GLN A 328 11.36 16.18 9.25
CA GLN A 328 12.05 16.84 10.35
C GLN A 328 13.55 16.61 10.30
N ALA A 329 14.00 15.37 10.07
CA ALA A 329 15.43 15.04 9.98
C ALA A 329 16.10 15.68 8.76
N GLU A 330 15.42 15.79 7.63
CA GLU A 330 15.92 16.49 6.43
C GLU A 330 16.04 18.00 6.66
N ALA A 331 15.09 18.62 7.35
CA ALA A 331 15.15 20.02 7.75
C ALA A 331 16.34 20.27 8.71
N GLU A 332 16.56 19.39 9.68
CA GLU A 332 17.68 19.45 10.61
C GLU A 332 19.04 19.33 9.88
N ALA A 333 19.15 18.39 8.94
CA ALA A 333 20.36 18.24 8.13
C ALA A 333 20.67 19.50 7.30
N SER A 334 19.64 20.06 6.66
CA SER A 334 19.78 21.31 5.90
C SER A 334 20.17 22.50 6.78
N ALA A 335 19.68 22.58 8.01
CA ALA A 335 20.09 23.62 8.97
C ALA A 335 21.54 23.42 9.43
N LEU A 336 21.99 22.19 9.66
CA LEU A 336 23.36 21.88 10.02
C LEU A 336 24.35 22.27 8.92
N ASP A 337 24.03 21.97 7.66
CA ASP A 337 24.89 22.32 6.52
C ASP A 337 25.15 23.83 6.38
N LYS A 338 24.20 24.66 6.75
CA LYS A 338 24.30 26.14 6.70
C LYS A 338 24.95 26.74 7.94
N ARG A 339 24.94 26.03 9.07
CA ARG A 339 25.29 26.55 10.40
C ARG A 339 26.70 27.15 10.44
N THR A 340 27.68 26.51 9.79
CA THR A 340 29.07 26.95 9.79
C THR A 340 29.28 28.24 9.02
N GLU A 341 28.65 28.40 7.84
CA GLU A 341 28.76 29.59 7.02
C GLU A 341 28.01 30.78 7.60
N GLU A 342 26.82 30.54 8.15
CA GLU A 342 26.05 31.56 8.87
C GLU A 342 26.79 32.08 10.09
N ALA A 343 27.45 31.16 10.85
CA ALA A 343 28.28 31.52 11.98
C ALA A 343 29.48 32.36 11.56
N ARG A 344 30.20 31.97 10.49
CA ARG A 344 31.31 32.75 9.90
C ARG A 344 30.86 34.17 9.56
N SER A 345 29.80 34.27 8.76
CA SER A 345 29.26 35.57 8.31
C SER A 345 28.91 36.48 9.49
N LYS A 346 28.26 35.89 10.53
CA LYS A 346 27.87 36.64 11.72
C LYS A 346 29.10 37.13 12.49
N MET A 347 30.10 36.29 12.71
CA MET A 347 31.34 36.64 13.44
C MET A 347 32.14 37.73 12.70
N GLU A 348 32.28 37.61 11.37
CA GLU A 348 32.94 38.61 10.53
C GLU A 348 32.23 39.97 10.56
N LYS A 349 30.88 39.96 10.57
CA LYS A 349 30.09 41.17 10.71
C LYS A 349 30.30 41.83 12.08
N GLU A 350 30.31 41.06 13.17
CA GLU A 350 30.58 41.58 14.52
C GLU A 350 31.98 42.20 14.62
N LEU A 351 32.98 41.55 14.05
CA LEU A 351 34.34 42.10 13.97
C LEU A 351 34.37 43.42 13.15
N THR A 352 33.68 43.44 12.01
CA THR A 352 33.59 44.64 11.17
C THR A 352 32.97 45.78 11.93
N VAL A 353 31.85 45.57 12.60
CA VAL A 353 31.18 46.61 13.42
C VAL A 353 32.07 47.11 14.53
N LEU A 354 32.82 46.21 15.21
CA LEU A 354 33.78 46.61 16.23
C LEU A 354 34.86 47.56 15.68
N LEU A 355 35.47 47.17 14.55
CA LEU A 355 36.53 47.93 13.91
C LEU A 355 36.05 49.28 13.39
N ASP A 356 34.87 49.33 12.78
CA ASP A 356 34.29 50.56 12.28
C ASP A 356 34.00 51.58 13.40
N ASN A 357 33.50 51.11 14.53
CA ASN A 357 33.19 51.94 15.69
C ASN A 357 34.44 52.36 16.51
N ALA A 358 35.59 51.69 16.34
CA ALA A 358 36.79 52.04 17.06
C ALA A 358 37.35 53.39 16.61
N ARG A 359 37.36 54.35 17.52
CA ARG A 359 37.98 55.67 17.28
C ARG A 359 39.39 55.69 17.83
N LEU A 360 40.38 55.78 16.93
CA LEU A 360 41.80 55.72 17.27
C LEU A 360 42.50 57.07 17.20
N THR A 361 41.87 58.06 16.55
CA THR A 361 42.43 59.39 16.35
C THR A 361 41.63 60.45 17.07
N TYR A 362 42.33 61.20 17.94
CA TYR A 362 41.79 62.26 18.75
C TYR A 362 42.56 63.57 18.51
N PHE A 363 42.22 64.64 19.20
CA PHE A 363 42.98 65.89 19.11
C PHE A 363 44.47 65.71 19.48
N SER A 364 44.77 64.99 20.56
CA SER A 364 46.14 64.65 20.98
C SER A 364 46.92 63.89 19.89
N THR A 365 46.25 62.89 19.24
CA THR A 365 46.84 62.13 18.15
C THR A 365 47.19 63.00 16.96
N ASN A 366 46.26 63.89 16.57
CA ASN A 366 46.50 64.81 15.46
C ASN A 366 47.66 65.78 15.75
N GLU A 367 47.80 66.32 16.96
CA GLU A 367 48.94 67.18 17.37
C GLU A 367 50.26 66.38 17.39
N ALA A 368 50.26 65.18 17.93
CA ALA A 368 51.46 64.34 17.91
C ALA A 368 51.86 63.94 16.48
N ALA A 369 50.88 63.59 15.61
CA ALA A 369 51.13 63.29 14.20
C ALA A 369 51.68 64.48 13.44
N ARG A 370 51.13 65.66 13.67
CA ARG A 370 51.65 66.90 13.12
C ARG A 370 53.08 67.12 13.51
N SER A 371 53.38 67.02 14.79
CA SER A 371 54.72 67.18 15.30
C SER A 371 55.69 66.14 14.71
N TYR A 372 55.30 64.89 14.57
CA TYR A 372 56.03 63.81 13.91
C TYR A 372 56.28 64.12 12.43
N LEU A 373 55.28 64.46 11.67
CA LEU A 373 55.41 64.83 10.26
C LEU A 373 56.33 66.03 10.03
N GLU A 374 56.21 67.06 10.87
CA GLU A 374 57.12 68.20 10.82
C GLU A 374 58.58 67.77 10.96
N SER A 375 58.85 66.83 11.84
CA SER A 375 60.22 66.33 12.07
C SER A 375 60.80 65.53 10.88
N ARG A 376 59.88 65.01 10.00
CA ARG A 376 60.27 64.23 8.80
C ARG A 376 60.44 65.11 7.55
N LYS A 377 60.18 66.44 7.63
CA LYS A 377 60.38 67.36 6.50
C LYS A 377 61.81 67.41 6.06
N PRO A 378 62.11 67.54 4.75
CA PRO A 378 63.45 67.83 4.28
C PRO A 378 63.95 69.14 4.90
N GLY A 379 65.11 69.11 5.46
CA GLY A 379 65.75 70.29 6.07
C GLY A 379 65.37 70.53 7.54
N PHE A 380 64.56 69.69 8.20
CA PHE A 380 64.33 69.83 9.64
C PHE A 380 65.62 69.68 10.44
N LYS A 381 65.98 70.71 11.23
CA LYS A 381 67.24 70.77 12.06
C LYS A 381 66.91 71.46 13.38
N MET A 382 67.51 70.92 14.47
CA MET A 382 67.44 71.46 15.83
C MET A 382 68.75 72.05 16.24
N GLY A 383 68.91 73.39 16.22
CA GLY A 383 70.05 74.14 16.66
C GLY A 383 71.19 74.34 15.62
N PHE A 384 72.22 75.17 15.95
CA PHE A 384 73.29 75.55 15.05
C PHE A 384 74.58 74.73 15.25
N LEU A 385 74.88 74.30 16.47
CA LEU A 385 76.07 73.46 16.81
C LEU A 385 75.60 72.08 17.27
N PHE A 386 76.22 71.01 16.74
CA PHE A 386 75.88 69.59 16.99
C PHE A 386 74.41 69.29 16.52
N ALA A 387 73.96 69.96 15.50
CA ALA A 387 72.55 69.87 15.00
C ALA A 387 72.13 68.43 14.60
N GLY A 388 73.09 67.57 14.17
CA GLY A 388 72.75 66.20 13.73
C GLY A 388 72.20 65.33 14.87
N LYS A 389 72.95 65.20 15.98
CA LYS A 389 72.54 64.35 17.13
C LYS A 389 71.24 64.87 17.77
N LYS A 390 71.12 66.17 18.01
CA LYS A 390 69.95 66.80 18.59
C LYS A 390 68.73 66.65 17.67
N THR A 391 68.91 66.66 16.36
CA THR A 391 67.84 66.49 15.38
C THR A 391 67.31 65.05 15.38
N GLU A 392 68.25 64.07 15.50
CA GLU A 392 67.82 62.65 15.61
C GLU A 392 67.15 62.37 16.94
N GLU A 393 67.67 62.90 18.07
CA GLU A 393 66.99 62.77 19.37
C GLU A 393 65.59 63.40 19.36
N GLU A 394 65.37 64.53 18.72
CA GLU A 394 64.07 65.17 18.60
C GLU A 394 63.13 64.40 17.66
N ARG A 395 63.66 63.83 16.57
CA ARG A 395 62.84 62.94 15.68
C ARG A 395 62.40 61.70 16.44
N ALA A 396 63.26 61.01 17.17
CA ALA A 396 62.93 59.85 17.98
C ALA A 396 61.90 60.21 19.07
N ARG A 397 62.08 61.39 19.73
CA ARG A 397 61.14 61.85 20.76
C ARG A 397 59.70 62.07 20.19
N ARG A 398 59.62 62.71 19.02
CA ARG A 398 58.27 62.93 18.37
C ARG A 398 57.67 61.68 17.82
N GLU A 399 58.46 60.75 17.32
CA GLU A 399 58.05 59.41 16.91
C GLU A 399 57.48 58.63 18.09
N GLU A 400 58.16 58.55 19.18
CA GLU A 400 57.71 57.84 20.38
C GLU A 400 56.52 58.54 21.02
N ALA A 401 56.42 59.87 20.98
CA ALA A 401 55.20 60.60 21.44
C ALA A 401 53.96 60.23 20.66
N LEU A 402 54.04 60.08 19.32
CA LEU A 402 52.94 59.61 18.49
C LEU A 402 52.61 58.13 18.73
N LEU A 403 53.64 57.27 18.83
CA LEU A 403 53.45 55.86 19.15
C LEU A 403 52.81 55.66 20.52
N ALA A 404 53.23 56.45 21.55
CA ALA A 404 52.66 56.37 22.89
C ALA A 404 51.19 56.76 22.92
N ASP A 405 50.81 57.87 22.23
CA ASP A 405 49.41 58.30 22.12
C ASP A 405 48.55 57.23 21.38
N LEU A 406 49.08 56.72 20.25
CA LEU A 406 48.38 55.66 19.52
C LEU A 406 48.24 54.38 20.36
N ARG A 407 49.27 53.94 21.08
CA ARG A 407 49.21 52.74 21.95
C ARG A 407 48.15 52.92 23.04
N GLU A 408 48.07 54.12 23.67
CA GLU A 408 47.06 54.41 24.67
C GLU A 408 45.64 54.33 24.08
N LYS A 409 45.43 54.96 22.91
CA LYS A 409 44.10 54.99 22.26
C LYS A 409 43.69 53.60 21.72
N VAL A 410 44.64 52.84 21.17
CA VAL A 410 44.40 51.46 20.73
C VAL A 410 44.08 50.55 21.90
N ALA A 411 44.83 50.61 22.99
CA ALA A 411 44.60 49.81 24.17
C ALA A 411 43.19 50.04 24.76
N GLY A 412 42.79 51.30 24.90
CA GLY A 412 41.48 51.64 25.51
C GLY A 412 40.26 51.49 24.58
N ASN A 413 40.43 51.79 23.29
CA ASN A 413 39.27 51.91 22.37
C ASN A 413 39.16 50.74 21.36
N LEU A 414 40.18 49.87 21.29
CA LEU A 414 40.18 48.77 20.34
C LEU A 414 40.63 47.45 20.97
N ASP A 415 41.83 47.34 21.52
CA ASP A 415 42.43 46.07 21.95
C ASP A 415 41.59 45.37 23.03
N PHE A 416 41.13 46.10 24.04
CA PHE A 416 40.28 45.57 25.09
C PHE A 416 38.98 45.00 24.51
N HIS A 417 38.27 45.72 23.70
CA HIS A 417 37.02 45.31 23.09
C HIS A 417 37.21 44.18 22.04
N PHE A 418 38.34 44.19 21.34
CA PHE A 418 38.74 43.13 20.43
C PHE A 418 38.92 41.80 21.17
N LYS A 419 39.66 41.79 22.26
CA LYS A 419 39.88 40.62 23.10
C LYS A 419 38.58 40.13 23.72
N GLU A 420 37.76 41.05 24.20
CA GLU A 420 36.41 40.72 24.71
C GLU A 420 35.55 40.04 23.65
N LEU A 421 35.48 40.61 22.43
CA LEU A 421 34.76 40.02 21.33
C LEU A 421 35.30 38.63 21.00
N MET A 422 36.60 38.49 20.74
CA MET A 422 37.21 37.19 20.38
C MET A 422 36.92 36.11 21.42
N ASN A 423 37.00 36.41 22.72
CA ASN A 423 36.69 35.45 23.78
C ASN A 423 35.21 35.08 23.86
N LYS A 424 34.31 35.95 23.39
CA LYS A 424 32.87 35.74 23.40
C LYS A 424 32.40 34.90 22.21
N LEU A 425 33.05 34.97 21.05
CA LEU A 425 32.67 34.26 19.84
C LEU A 425 32.56 32.74 20.03
N PRO A 426 33.51 32.00 20.58
CA PRO A 426 33.39 30.56 20.76
C PRO A 426 32.31 30.17 21.75
N GLN A 427 32.06 31.00 22.78
CA GLN A 427 31.03 30.73 23.78
C GLN A 427 29.63 30.72 23.19
N ALA A 428 29.34 31.57 22.19
CA ALA A 428 28.06 31.62 21.47
C ALA A 428 27.72 30.31 20.73
N TYR A 429 28.72 29.46 20.52
CA TYR A 429 28.60 28.17 19.86
C TYR A 429 28.97 26.99 20.79
N GLU A 430 28.99 27.23 22.10
CA GLU A 430 29.32 26.23 23.14
C GLU A 430 30.72 25.60 22.99
N ILE A 431 31.64 26.32 22.31
CA ILE A 431 33.02 25.90 22.14
C ILE A 431 33.82 26.37 23.38
N ARG A 432 34.36 25.43 24.11
CA ARG A 432 35.25 25.69 25.24
C ARG A 432 36.69 25.34 24.82
N ASP A 433 37.56 26.36 24.82
CA ASP A 433 38.93 26.20 24.38
C ASP A 433 39.86 27.14 25.15
N GLU A 434 40.58 26.55 26.09
CA GLU A 434 41.55 27.29 26.94
C GLU A 434 42.76 27.79 26.15
N GLU A 435 43.25 27.03 25.17
CA GLU A 435 44.35 27.43 24.32
C GLU A 435 44.00 28.63 23.43
N TYR A 436 42.81 28.62 22.87
CA TYR A 436 42.26 29.74 22.11
C TYR A 436 42.17 31.00 22.98
N ASN A 437 41.58 30.88 24.16
CA ASN A 437 41.45 32.03 25.09
C ASN A 437 42.83 32.57 25.51
N ALA A 438 43.79 31.68 25.81
CA ALA A 438 45.16 32.06 26.11
C ALA A 438 45.83 32.78 24.93
N ALA A 439 45.62 32.31 23.71
CA ALA A 439 46.12 32.94 22.48
C ALA A 439 45.54 34.33 22.26
N VAL A 440 44.21 34.50 22.48
CA VAL A 440 43.56 35.81 22.40
C VAL A 440 44.16 36.79 23.41
N HIS A 441 44.34 36.36 24.67
CA HIS A 441 44.95 37.22 25.70
C HIS A 441 46.39 37.57 25.42
N ALA A 442 47.19 36.64 24.89
CA ALA A 442 48.61 36.84 24.55
C ALA A 442 48.79 37.72 23.28
N THR A 443 47.72 37.88 22.50
CA THR A 443 47.82 38.64 21.26
C THR A 443 48.10 40.11 21.52
N THR A 444 49.13 40.61 20.88
CA THR A 444 49.53 42.02 20.92
C THR A 444 49.88 42.47 19.49
N ILE A 445 49.22 43.50 19.02
CA ILE A 445 49.57 44.12 17.75
C ILE A 445 50.57 45.26 17.99
N ALA A 446 51.80 45.03 17.54
CA ALA A 446 52.86 45.97 17.76
C ALA A 446 52.69 47.21 16.87
N LEU A 447 52.59 48.37 17.51
CA LEU A 447 52.68 49.66 16.82
C LEU A 447 54.13 50.05 16.72
N THR A 448 54.71 49.98 15.53
CA THR A 448 56.14 50.18 15.28
C THR A 448 56.45 51.48 14.52
N PRO A 449 57.67 52.01 14.57
CA PRO A 449 58.08 53.13 13.75
C PRO A 449 57.88 52.94 12.26
N GLU A 450 58.00 51.68 11.76
CA GLU A 450 57.79 51.35 10.35
C GLU A 450 56.34 51.59 9.94
N LEU A 451 55.37 51.27 10.82
CA LEU A 451 53.96 51.57 10.57
C LEU A 451 53.73 53.07 10.36
N LEU A 452 54.35 53.93 11.20
CA LEU A 452 54.24 55.38 11.02
C LEU A 452 54.86 55.83 9.70
N ALA A 453 56.05 55.30 9.37
CA ALA A 453 56.77 55.65 8.15
C ALA A 453 56.06 55.23 6.85
N ALA A 454 55.40 54.03 6.87
CA ALA A 454 54.73 53.45 5.71
C ALA A 454 53.58 54.35 5.17
N HIS A 455 52.99 55.20 6.00
CA HIS A 455 51.87 56.09 5.62
C HIS A 455 52.31 57.49 5.27
N ILE A 456 53.64 57.81 5.29
CA ILE A 456 54.13 59.10 4.82
C ILE A 456 54.14 59.13 3.31
N LYS A 457 53.42 60.09 2.72
CA LYS A 457 53.38 60.36 1.26
C LYS A 457 54.19 61.60 0.93
N ASP A 458 54.92 61.59 -0.19
CA ASP A 458 55.65 62.74 -0.67
C ASP A 458 54.70 63.88 -1.09
N GLY A 459 55.00 65.13 -0.64
CA GLY A 459 54.21 66.29 -1.03
C GLY A 459 54.18 67.42 0.01
N ALA A 460 53.47 68.51 -0.31
CA ALA A 460 53.25 69.62 0.60
C ALA A 460 52.35 69.22 1.77
N GLN A 461 52.82 69.41 2.99
CA GLN A 461 52.06 69.09 4.20
C GLN A 461 51.07 70.21 4.52
N SER A 462 49.82 69.99 4.19
CA SER A 462 48.64 70.79 4.58
C SER A 462 47.97 70.18 5.82
N ARG A 463 47.07 70.96 6.44
CA ARG A 463 46.20 70.46 7.52
C ARG A 463 45.34 69.25 7.07
N GLU A 464 44.95 69.22 5.82
CA GLU A 464 44.22 68.13 5.20
C GLU A 464 45.12 66.87 5.08
N TYR A 465 46.39 67.03 4.72
CA TYR A 465 47.36 65.94 4.69
C TYR A 465 47.56 65.33 6.10
N GLU A 466 47.67 66.15 7.16
CA GLU A 466 47.78 65.68 8.54
C GLU A 466 46.57 64.81 8.96
N LEU A 467 45.36 65.26 8.63
CA LEU A 467 44.13 64.51 8.91
C LEU A 467 44.04 63.19 8.11
N ASN A 468 44.41 63.21 6.83
CA ASN A 468 44.48 62.02 5.99
C ASN A 468 45.52 61.03 6.48
N TYR A 469 46.71 61.48 6.93
CA TYR A 469 47.72 60.64 7.54
C TYR A 469 47.20 59.95 8.81
N CYS A 470 46.54 60.65 9.70
CA CYS A 470 45.92 60.06 10.88
C CYS A 470 44.82 59.05 10.53
N SER A 471 44.03 59.33 9.49
CA SER A 471 43.03 58.36 8.98
C SER A 471 43.69 57.14 8.38
N ASP A 472 44.72 57.31 7.56
CA ASP A 472 45.47 56.18 6.97
C ASP A 472 46.12 55.32 8.05
N LEU A 473 46.73 55.91 9.09
CA LEU A 473 47.27 55.17 10.28
C LEU A 473 46.15 54.38 11.00
N SER A 474 45.04 55.06 11.27
CA SER A 474 43.89 54.37 11.94
C SER A 474 43.42 53.19 11.11
N ASN A 475 43.29 53.34 9.80
CA ASN A 475 42.87 52.27 8.90
C ASN A 475 43.89 51.14 8.83
N GLY A 476 45.21 51.48 8.80
CA GLY A 476 46.27 50.48 8.85
C GLY A 476 46.25 49.64 10.12
N ILE A 477 46.06 50.28 11.29
CA ILE A 477 45.92 49.59 12.57
C ILE A 477 44.69 48.68 12.55
N LYS A 478 43.54 49.19 12.12
CA LYS A 478 42.29 48.41 12.01
C LYS A 478 42.43 47.22 11.06
N LEU A 479 43.21 47.37 9.98
CA LEU A 479 43.47 46.28 9.04
C LEU A 479 44.28 45.15 9.70
N GLU A 480 45.28 45.46 10.53
CA GLU A 480 46.02 44.42 11.28
C GLU A 480 45.10 43.70 12.30
N TYR A 481 44.27 44.44 13.03
CA TYR A 481 43.24 43.81 13.92
C TYR A 481 42.27 42.95 13.14
N ARG A 482 41.83 43.40 11.94
CA ARG A 482 40.99 42.61 11.05
C ARG A 482 41.67 41.29 10.65
N ARG A 483 42.93 41.35 10.22
CA ARG A 483 43.69 40.16 9.82
C ARG A 483 43.82 39.15 10.97
N VAL A 484 44.14 39.62 12.14
CA VAL A 484 44.27 38.77 13.36
C VAL A 484 42.91 38.25 13.78
N GLY A 485 41.86 39.07 13.75
CA GLY A 485 40.50 38.69 14.09
C GLY A 485 39.92 37.61 13.16
N LEU A 486 40.16 37.75 11.85
CA LEU A 486 39.75 36.73 10.88
C LEU A 486 40.45 35.38 11.12
N ALA A 487 41.73 35.41 11.53
CA ALA A 487 42.45 34.18 11.89
C ALA A 487 41.85 33.50 13.14
N PHE A 488 41.43 34.27 14.14
CA PHE A 488 40.71 33.73 15.31
C PHE A 488 39.31 33.21 14.94
N ILE A 489 38.57 33.92 14.11
CA ILE A 489 37.27 33.49 13.59
C ILE A 489 37.43 32.15 12.85
N GLU A 490 38.48 32.00 12.02
CA GLU A 490 38.72 30.75 11.29
C GLU A 490 38.96 29.56 12.23
N GLN A 491 39.63 29.77 13.36
CA GLN A 491 39.81 28.73 14.37
C GLN A 491 38.47 28.30 15.00
N VAL A 492 37.58 29.27 15.32
CA VAL A 492 36.26 28.99 15.87
C VAL A 492 35.41 28.25 14.82
N VAL A 493 35.41 28.71 13.58
CA VAL A 493 34.71 28.08 12.45
C VAL A 493 35.20 26.64 12.22
N SER A 494 36.50 26.41 12.25
CA SER A 494 37.05 25.06 12.10
C SER A 494 36.57 24.09 13.18
N ARG A 495 36.48 24.55 14.43
CA ARG A 495 35.97 23.74 15.56
C ARG A 495 34.45 23.51 15.46
N LEU A 496 33.73 24.54 15.09
CA LEU A 496 32.28 24.40 14.81
C LEU A 496 32.02 23.40 13.66
N ALA A 497 32.82 23.44 12.60
CA ALA A 497 32.74 22.49 11.50
C ALA A 497 32.99 21.04 11.97
N GLN A 498 33.90 20.83 12.91
CA GLN A 498 34.13 19.51 13.50
C GLN A 498 32.91 19.02 14.32
N GLN A 499 32.30 19.91 15.12
CA GLN A 499 31.08 19.57 15.86
C GLN A 499 29.93 19.25 14.92
N VAL A 500 29.71 20.08 13.89
CA VAL A 500 28.67 19.88 12.85
C VAL A 500 28.88 18.55 12.13
N LYS A 501 30.11 18.19 11.79
CA LYS A 501 30.46 16.91 11.16
C LYS A 501 30.04 15.72 12.03
N THR A 502 30.36 15.74 13.31
CA THR A 502 29.98 14.64 14.23
C THR A 502 28.48 14.52 14.38
N GLN A 503 27.75 15.65 14.47
CA GLN A 503 26.29 15.66 14.51
C GLN A 503 25.69 15.16 13.20
N SER A 504 26.24 15.57 12.06
CA SER A 504 25.79 15.16 10.72
C SER A 504 25.96 13.66 10.49
N GLU A 505 27.03 13.04 10.98
CA GLU A 505 27.25 11.58 10.85
C GLU A 505 26.14 10.77 11.57
N GLY A 506 25.74 11.16 12.78
CA GLY A 506 24.65 10.53 13.51
C GLY A 506 23.27 10.74 12.84
N LEU A 507 23.03 11.97 12.38
CA LEU A 507 21.79 12.32 11.68
C LEU A 507 21.67 11.62 10.33
N GLN A 508 22.79 11.45 9.61
CA GLN A 508 22.81 10.74 8.32
C GLN A 508 22.44 9.26 8.47
N ALA A 509 22.88 8.59 9.53
CA ALA A 509 22.49 7.20 9.82
C ALA A 509 20.96 7.11 10.05
N ARG A 510 20.41 8.02 10.85
CA ARG A 510 18.96 8.11 11.08
C ARG A 510 18.16 8.42 9.81
N LEU A 511 18.65 9.36 8.99
CA LEU A 511 18.04 9.70 7.70
C LEU A 511 17.98 8.49 6.76
N ASN A 512 19.04 7.68 6.70
CA ASN A 512 19.06 6.49 5.87
C ASN A 512 18.01 5.48 6.31
N GLN A 513 17.86 5.23 7.63
CA GLN A 513 16.82 4.35 8.17
C GLN A 513 15.40 4.87 7.88
N LEU A 514 15.17 6.18 8.06
CA LEU A 514 13.87 6.79 7.77
C LEU A 514 13.51 6.75 6.28
N ARG A 515 14.49 6.96 5.40
CA ARG A 515 14.29 6.83 3.94
C ARG A 515 13.96 5.42 3.52
N GLU A 516 14.63 4.44 4.12
CA GLU A 516 14.33 3.03 3.87
C GLU A 516 12.92 2.65 4.34
N LEU A 517 12.50 3.09 5.55
CA LEU A 517 11.14 2.92 6.04
C LEU A 517 10.10 3.58 5.11
N ALA A 518 10.33 4.81 4.69
CA ALA A 518 9.44 5.52 3.78
C ALA A 518 9.32 4.79 2.43
N GLN A 519 10.41 4.22 1.92
CA GLN A 519 10.39 3.41 0.71
C GLN A 519 9.57 2.13 0.89
N VAL A 520 9.69 1.45 2.04
CA VAL A 520 8.89 0.24 2.35
C VAL A 520 7.41 0.59 2.37
N HIS A 521 7.01 1.66 3.06
CA HIS A 521 5.62 2.13 3.07
C HIS A 521 5.10 2.48 1.68
N SER A 522 5.91 3.14 0.86
CA SER A 522 5.55 3.45 -0.53
C SER A 522 5.27 2.18 -1.33
N LYS A 523 6.09 1.13 -1.18
CA LYS A 523 5.90 -0.15 -1.89
C LYS A 523 4.67 -0.91 -1.42
N LEU A 524 4.38 -0.94 -0.12
CA LEU A 524 3.16 -1.54 0.42
C LEU A 524 1.91 -0.77 -0.05
N ALA A 525 1.97 0.55 -0.10
CA ALA A 525 0.90 1.39 -0.62
C ALA A 525 0.68 1.18 -2.13
N GLU A 526 1.75 1.04 -2.94
CA GLU A 526 1.67 0.71 -4.37
C GLU A 526 0.94 -0.62 -4.60
N LEU A 527 1.24 -1.67 -3.81
CA LEU A 527 0.56 -2.96 -3.89
C LEU A 527 -0.93 -2.84 -3.54
N THR A 528 -1.25 -2.08 -2.51
CA THR A 528 -2.65 -1.85 -2.10
C THR A 528 -3.42 -1.05 -3.15
N ALA A 529 -2.79 -0.01 -3.73
CA ALA A 529 -3.38 0.78 -4.80
C ALA A 529 -3.58 -0.04 -6.09
N ALA A 530 -2.64 -0.95 -6.40
CA ALA A 530 -2.77 -1.84 -7.55
C ALA A 530 -3.95 -2.82 -7.38
N GLU A 531 -4.13 -3.40 -6.18
CA GLU A 531 -5.30 -4.22 -5.86
C GLU A 531 -6.61 -3.46 -6.04
N GLN A 532 -6.67 -2.26 -5.46
CA GLN A 532 -7.84 -1.40 -5.58
C GLN A 532 -8.11 -1.01 -7.05
N GLY A 533 -7.07 -0.71 -7.80
CA GLY A 533 -7.17 -0.40 -9.23
C GLY A 533 -7.70 -1.58 -10.06
N GLN A 534 -7.32 -2.82 -9.75
CA GLN A 534 -7.89 -4.01 -10.36
C GLN A 534 -9.39 -4.12 -10.09
N ARG A 535 -9.79 -3.95 -8.83
CA ARG A 535 -11.20 -3.99 -8.41
C ARG A 535 -12.03 -2.92 -9.12
N GLU A 536 -11.55 -1.70 -9.17
CA GLU A 536 -12.23 -0.57 -9.83
C GLU A 536 -12.40 -0.78 -11.34
N GLN A 537 -11.40 -1.33 -12.02
CA GLN A 537 -11.49 -1.63 -13.43
C GLN A 537 -12.55 -2.69 -13.73
N LEU A 538 -12.60 -3.77 -12.94
CA LEU A 538 -13.63 -4.81 -13.10
C LEU A 538 -15.03 -4.28 -12.77
N GLN A 539 -15.16 -3.47 -11.71
CA GLN A 539 -16.43 -2.82 -11.37
C GLN A 539 -16.90 -1.84 -12.45
N ALA A 540 -16.00 -1.13 -13.12
CA ALA A 540 -16.37 -0.23 -14.21
C ALA A 540 -16.91 -0.99 -15.43
N ILE A 541 -16.34 -2.16 -15.77
CA ILE A 541 -16.88 -3.05 -16.81
C ILE A 541 -18.27 -3.54 -16.41
N TRP A 542 -18.44 -4.02 -15.19
CA TRP A 542 -19.70 -4.46 -14.62
C TRP A 542 -20.79 -3.39 -14.73
N GLN A 543 -20.51 -2.17 -14.22
CA GLN A 543 -21.49 -1.07 -14.19
C GLN A 543 -21.95 -0.64 -15.59
N LYS A 544 -21.07 -0.69 -16.60
CA LYS A 544 -21.47 -0.46 -18.00
C LYS A 544 -22.51 -1.48 -18.47
N GLY A 545 -22.35 -2.74 -18.09
CA GLY A 545 -23.31 -3.79 -18.40
C GLY A 545 -24.68 -3.58 -17.73
N GLU A 546 -24.71 -3.03 -16.50
CA GLU A 546 -25.94 -2.78 -15.75
C GLU A 546 -26.69 -1.49 -16.15
N GLN A 547 -25.98 -0.39 -16.42
CA GLN A 547 -26.60 0.92 -16.71
C GLN A 547 -27.39 0.98 -18.03
N VAL A 548 -27.25 -0.02 -18.86
CA VAL A 548 -27.91 -0.10 -20.15
C VAL A 548 -29.10 -1.10 -20.13
N SER A 549 -29.43 -1.68 -18.94
CA SER A 549 -30.55 -2.61 -18.73
C SER A 549 -31.84 -1.95 -18.20
#